data_6b11ec91cba038249bb5c1dded68801e
#
_entry.id   6b11ec91cba038249bb5c1dded68801e
#
_cell.length_a   1.000
_cell.length_b   1.000
_cell.length_c   1.000
_cell.angle_alpha   90.00
_cell.angle_beta   90.00
_cell.angle_gamma   90.00
#
_symmetry.space_group_name_H-M   'P 1'
#
loop_
_entity.id
_entity.type
_entity.pdbx_description
1 polymer ?
#
loop_
_entity_poly.entity_id
_entity_poly.type
_entity_poly.pdbx_seq_one_letter_code
_entity_poly.pdbx_strand_id
1 'polypeptide(L)'
;MKCFFIIIGVLVILFVVKMVFSFFHETRQLNQSIREEGGMRCVCSTLVDGLLAYRGARVVKEDSNSISIDGQFYDPYSNTPCGFWRVGIFRSWDWISIKYTAHAGLGLGWTRKTWQLDKNENQQHFLEIMNPILEKWRGMVVFGQSR
;
A
#
# COMPACT_ATOMS: atom_id res chain seq x y z
N MET A 1 15.65 16.20 -46.48
CA MET A 1 15.50 16.41 -45.01
C MET A 1 14.10 16.13 -44.49
N LYS A 2 13.02 16.64 -45.12
CA LYS A 2 11.61 16.45 -44.59
C LYS A 2 11.21 14.97 -44.47
N CYS A 3 11.55 14.09 -45.43
CA CYS A 3 11.20 12.66 -45.37
C CYS A 3 11.89 11.93 -44.20
N PHE A 4 13.09 12.35 -43.84
CA PHE A 4 13.83 11.76 -42.72
C PHE A 4 13.13 12.01 -41.37
N PHE A 5 12.65 13.23 -41.13
CA PHE A 5 11.90 13.55 -39.92
C PHE A 5 10.54 12.81 -39.83
N ILE A 6 9.88 12.61 -40.97
CA ILE A 6 8.63 11.84 -41.04
C ILE A 6 8.90 10.37 -40.67
N ILE A 7 9.96 9.75 -41.17
CA ILE A 7 10.31 8.36 -40.85
C ILE A 7 10.61 8.22 -39.36
N ILE A 8 11.42 9.12 -38.79
CA ILE A 8 11.71 9.11 -37.34
C ILE A 8 10.43 9.28 -36.54
N GLY A 9 9.55 10.20 -36.91
CA GLY A 9 8.28 10.39 -36.24
C GLY A 9 7.41 9.12 -36.21
N VAL A 10 7.31 8.44 -37.34
CA VAL A 10 6.58 7.16 -37.45
C VAL A 10 7.20 6.09 -36.56
N LEU A 11 8.53 5.95 -36.54
CA LEU A 11 9.23 4.96 -35.71
C LEU A 11 9.01 5.24 -34.21
N VAL A 12 9.05 6.49 -33.79
CA VAL A 12 8.78 6.88 -32.39
C VAL A 12 7.34 6.53 -32.01
N ILE A 13 6.37 6.81 -32.87
CA ILE A 13 4.95 6.47 -32.60
C ILE A 13 4.79 4.96 -32.47
N LEU A 14 5.36 4.17 -33.38
CA LEU A 14 5.30 2.70 -33.33
C LEU A 14 5.94 2.16 -32.05
N PHE A 15 7.08 2.73 -31.64
CA PHE A 15 7.74 2.35 -30.39
C PHE A 15 6.87 2.64 -29.16
N VAL A 16 6.25 3.83 -29.08
CA VAL A 16 5.36 4.22 -27.99
C VAL A 16 4.13 3.30 -27.96
N VAL A 17 3.51 3.04 -29.10
CA VAL A 17 2.36 2.11 -29.20
C VAL A 17 2.75 0.73 -28.71
N LYS A 18 3.90 0.18 -29.14
CA LYS A 18 4.39 -1.12 -28.67
C LYS A 18 4.61 -1.12 -27.16
N MET A 19 5.22 -0.08 -26.60
CA MET A 19 5.49 0.05 -25.16
C MET A 19 4.18 0.08 -24.35
N VAL A 20 3.19 0.84 -24.81
CA VAL A 20 1.87 0.92 -24.17
C VAL A 20 1.15 -0.43 -24.23
N PHE A 21 1.18 -1.11 -25.39
CA PHE A 21 0.58 -2.45 -25.51
C PHE A 21 1.25 -3.49 -24.59
N SER A 22 2.57 -3.49 -24.51
CA SER A 22 3.32 -4.38 -23.60
C SER A 22 2.91 -4.13 -22.14
N PHE A 23 2.86 -2.88 -21.73
CA PHE A 23 2.45 -2.50 -20.37
C PHE A 23 1.04 -2.98 -20.02
N PHE A 24 0.08 -2.81 -20.92
CA PHE A 24 -1.28 -3.29 -20.70
C PHE A 24 -1.37 -4.81 -20.66
N HIS A 25 -0.59 -5.49 -21.49
CA HIS A 25 -0.54 -6.95 -21.51
C HIS A 25 0.02 -7.50 -20.20
N GLU A 26 1.15 -6.98 -19.74
CA GLU A 26 1.78 -7.36 -18.47
C GLU A 26 0.86 -7.09 -17.27
N THR A 27 0.19 -5.94 -17.24
CA THR A 27 -0.76 -5.60 -16.18
C THR A 27 -1.94 -6.58 -16.14
N ARG A 28 -2.46 -6.98 -17.32
CA ARG A 28 -3.54 -7.98 -17.39
C ARG A 28 -3.09 -9.35 -16.90
N GLN A 29 -1.91 -9.79 -17.29
CA GLN A 29 -1.35 -11.07 -16.83
C GLN A 29 -1.13 -11.06 -15.31
N LEU A 30 -0.58 -9.99 -14.74
CA LEU A 30 -0.42 -9.84 -13.31
C LEU A 30 -1.77 -9.94 -12.57
N ASN A 31 -2.77 -9.19 -13.05
CA ASN A 31 -4.09 -9.21 -12.44
C ASN A 31 -4.77 -10.58 -12.54
N GLN A 32 -4.53 -11.30 -13.62
CA GLN A 32 -5.02 -12.67 -13.78
C GLN A 32 -4.31 -13.62 -12.82
N SER A 33 -2.98 -13.55 -12.69
CA SER A 33 -2.21 -14.35 -11.74
C SER A 33 -2.69 -14.14 -10.30
N ILE A 34 -2.87 -12.88 -9.87
CA ILE A 34 -3.38 -12.56 -8.54
C ILE A 34 -4.79 -13.14 -8.33
N ARG A 35 -5.65 -13.10 -9.36
CA ARG A 35 -7.00 -13.67 -9.29
C ARG A 35 -6.97 -15.19 -9.18
N GLU A 36 -6.08 -15.86 -9.89
CA GLU A 36 -5.87 -17.31 -9.82
C GLU A 36 -5.33 -17.74 -8.45
N GLU A 37 -4.51 -16.89 -7.82
CA GLU A 37 -4.03 -17.07 -6.45
C GLU A 37 -5.10 -16.76 -5.36
N GLY A 38 -6.34 -16.43 -5.75
CA GLY A 38 -7.45 -16.15 -4.85
C GLY A 38 -7.66 -14.66 -4.50
N GLY A 39 -7.00 -13.75 -5.25
CA GLY A 39 -7.09 -12.30 -5.07
C GLY A 39 -6.14 -11.74 -4.04
N MET A 40 -6.13 -10.42 -3.88
CA MET A 40 -5.19 -9.70 -3.01
C MET A 40 -5.27 -10.15 -1.54
N ARG A 41 -6.44 -10.51 -1.05
CA ARG A 41 -6.60 -11.02 0.32
C ARG A 41 -5.89 -12.34 0.55
N CYS A 42 -5.92 -13.26 -0.42
CA CYS A 42 -5.22 -14.54 -0.30
C CYS A 42 -3.71 -14.34 -0.42
N VAL A 43 -3.27 -13.57 -1.41
CA VAL A 43 -1.84 -13.29 -1.65
C VAL A 43 -1.18 -12.58 -0.47
N CYS A 44 -1.89 -11.67 0.20
CA CYS A 44 -1.39 -10.90 1.32
C CYS A 44 -2.14 -11.22 2.63
N SER A 45 -2.64 -12.45 2.80
CA SER A 45 -3.51 -12.84 3.92
C SER A 45 -2.89 -12.51 5.27
N THR A 46 -1.65 -12.87 5.50
CA THR A 46 -0.95 -12.61 6.77
C THR A 46 -0.89 -11.11 7.09
N LEU A 47 -0.57 -10.27 6.09
CA LEU A 47 -0.54 -8.81 6.27
C LEU A 47 -1.95 -8.26 6.53
N VAL A 48 -2.92 -8.69 5.74
CA VAL A 48 -4.31 -8.22 5.83
C VAL A 48 -4.91 -8.62 7.18
N ASP A 49 -4.80 -9.86 7.58
CA ASP A 49 -5.34 -10.37 8.83
C ASP A 49 -4.66 -9.73 10.05
N GLY A 50 -3.33 -9.58 9.99
CA GLY A 50 -2.57 -8.90 11.04
C GLY A 50 -2.98 -7.44 11.20
N LEU A 51 -3.23 -6.72 10.10
CA LEU A 51 -3.70 -5.33 10.15
C LEU A 51 -5.18 -5.23 10.58
N LEU A 52 -6.02 -6.17 10.19
CA LEU A 52 -7.43 -6.21 10.59
C LEU A 52 -7.62 -6.60 12.06
N ALA A 53 -6.62 -7.20 12.70
CA ALA A 53 -6.63 -7.47 14.14
C ALA A 53 -6.60 -6.18 14.98
N TYR A 54 -6.16 -5.05 14.43
CA TYR A 54 -6.21 -3.77 15.14
C TYR A 54 -7.65 -3.27 15.25
N ARG A 55 -7.97 -2.75 16.42
CA ARG A 55 -9.30 -2.19 16.72
C ARG A 55 -9.68 -1.09 15.73
N GLY A 56 -10.87 -1.20 15.14
CA GLY A 56 -11.41 -0.23 14.19
C GLY A 56 -10.79 -0.32 12.80
N ALA A 57 -9.93 -1.31 12.54
CA ALA A 57 -9.38 -1.56 11.23
C ALA A 57 -10.43 -2.14 10.28
N ARG A 58 -10.41 -1.67 9.04
CA ARG A 58 -11.33 -2.14 7.99
C ARG A 58 -10.72 -1.99 6.62
N VAL A 59 -11.06 -2.89 5.71
CA VAL A 59 -10.77 -2.73 4.29
C VAL A 59 -11.65 -1.62 3.73
N VAL A 60 -11.05 -0.61 3.11
CA VAL A 60 -11.75 0.52 2.49
C VAL A 60 -11.75 0.46 0.98
N LYS A 61 -10.77 -0.22 0.40
CA LYS A 61 -10.67 -0.41 -1.04
C LYS A 61 -9.93 -1.71 -1.35
N GLU A 62 -10.44 -2.44 -2.33
CA GLU A 62 -9.80 -3.63 -2.87
C GLU A 62 -9.91 -3.59 -4.39
N ASP A 63 -8.78 -3.60 -5.07
CA ASP A 63 -8.64 -3.67 -6.52
C ASP A 63 -7.94 -4.98 -6.91
N SER A 64 -7.79 -5.23 -8.20
CA SER A 64 -7.16 -6.46 -8.72
C SER A 64 -5.75 -6.71 -8.19
N ASN A 65 -4.96 -5.66 -7.93
CA ASN A 65 -3.57 -5.73 -7.49
C ASN A 65 -3.26 -4.86 -6.27
N SER A 66 -4.28 -4.35 -5.60
CA SER A 66 -4.09 -3.52 -4.41
C SER A 66 -5.21 -3.69 -3.39
N ILE A 67 -4.85 -3.51 -2.11
CA ILE A 67 -5.80 -3.46 -1.01
C ILE A 67 -5.42 -2.30 -0.08
N SER A 68 -6.41 -1.56 0.39
CA SER A 68 -6.23 -0.46 1.34
C SER A 68 -7.01 -0.73 2.61
N ILE A 69 -6.34 -0.60 3.74
CA ILE A 69 -6.88 -0.82 5.08
C ILE A 69 -6.73 0.47 5.87
N ASP A 70 -7.83 0.95 6.42
CA ASP A 70 -7.86 2.08 7.35
C ASP A 70 -8.07 1.56 8.78
N GLY A 71 -7.46 2.25 9.71
CA GLY A 71 -7.67 2.03 11.13
C GLY A 71 -7.64 3.34 11.91
N GLN A 72 -7.95 3.26 13.17
CA GLN A 72 -7.99 4.42 14.07
C GLN A 72 -7.03 4.23 15.23
N PHE A 73 -6.47 5.33 15.72
CA PHE A 73 -5.84 5.40 17.01
C PHE A 73 -6.87 5.80 18.06
N TYR A 74 -6.80 5.17 19.21
CA TYR A 74 -7.69 5.45 20.33
C TYR A 74 -6.87 5.96 21.51
N ASP A 75 -7.37 7.01 22.15
CA ASP A 75 -6.84 7.46 23.42
C ASP A 75 -7.06 6.36 24.48
N PRO A 76 -6.00 5.88 25.14
CA PRO A 76 -6.10 4.79 26.09
C PRO A 76 -6.90 5.14 27.36
N TYR A 77 -7.06 6.42 27.68
CA TYR A 77 -7.80 6.88 28.85
C TYR A 77 -9.28 7.14 28.58
N SER A 78 -9.55 7.88 27.50
CA SER A 78 -10.94 8.26 27.15
C SER A 78 -11.60 7.28 26.18
N ASN A 79 -10.79 6.38 25.57
CA ASN A 79 -11.25 5.43 24.55
C ASN A 79 -11.89 6.11 23.31
N THR A 80 -11.61 7.40 23.09
CA THR A 80 -12.07 8.17 21.96
C THR A 80 -11.11 8.08 20.79
N PRO A 81 -11.58 8.13 19.54
CA PRO A 81 -10.69 8.21 18.38
C PRO A 81 -9.86 9.49 18.42
N CYS A 82 -8.55 9.38 18.31
CA CYS A 82 -7.62 10.51 18.38
C CYS A 82 -6.73 10.65 17.14
N GLY A 83 -6.86 9.76 16.19
CA GLY A 83 -6.13 9.79 14.93
C GLY A 83 -6.51 8.61 14.04
N PHE A 84 -5.93 8.56 12.86
CA PHE A 84 -6.15 7.44 11.95
C PHE A 84 -4.85 7.04 11.24
N TRP A 85 -4.85 5.83 10.74
CA TRP A 85 -3.80 5.32 9.88
C TRP A 85 -4.40 4.63 8.66
N ARG A 86 -3.65 4.60 7.59
CA ARG A 86 -3.96 3.89 6.35
C ARG A 86 -2.75 3.09 5.89
N VAL A 87 -2.97 1.85 5.53
CA VAL A 87 -2.00 0.99 4.87
C VAL A 87 -2.53 0.62 3.49
N GLY A 88 -1.79 0.98 2.46
CA GLY A 88 -2.03 0.53 1.08
C GLY A 88 -1.01 -0.55 0.72
N ILE A 89 -1.46 -1.70 0.30
CA ILE A 89 -0.65 -2.84 -0.14
C ILE A 89 -0.83 -2.98 -1.64
N PHE A 90 0.25 -2.98 -2.41
CA PHE A 90 0.27 -3.10 -3.86
C PHE A 90 1.14 -4.28 -4.26
N ARG A 91 0.61 -5.16 -5.08
CA ARG A 91 1.32 -6.29 -5.66
C ARG A 91 1.86 -5.94 -7.04
N SER A 92 3.15 -6.19 -7.25
CA SER A 92 3.82 -6.25 -8.55
C SER A 92 4.28 -7.68 -8.85
N TRP A 93 4.98 -7.91 -9.95
CA TRP A 93 5.49 -9.24 -10.32
C TRP A 93 6.46 -9.82 -9.28
N ASP A 94 7.41 -9.02 -8.83
CA ASP A 94 8.52 -9.47 -8.01
C ASP A 94 8.50 -8.91 -6.58
N TRP A 95 7.60 -7.96 -6.30
CA TRP A 95 7.59 -7.28 -5.00
C TRP A 95 6.18 -6.83 -4.58
N ILE A 96 6.05 -6.64 -3.28
CA ILE A 96 4.89 -6.04 -2.64
C ILE A 96 5.32 -4.68 -2.09
N SER A 97 4.66 -3.60 -2.51
CA SER A 97 4.85 -2.27 -1.97
C SER A 97 3.81 -1.99 -0.90
N ILE A 98 4.27 -1.54 0.25
CA ILE A 98 3.41 -1.20 1.38
C ILE A 98 3.61 0.28 1.70
N LYS A 99 2.52 1.04 1.60
CA LYS A 99 2.48 2.47 1.92
C LYS A 99 1.70 2.67 3.21
N TYR A 100 2.37 3.16 4.23
CA TYR A 100 1.77 3.55 5.49
C TYR A 100 1.64 5.07 5.56
N THR A 101 0.47 5.54 5.95
CA THR A 101 0.19 6.93 6.23
C THR A 101 -0.56 7.00 7.54
N ALA A 102 -0.16 7.87 8.44
CA ALA A 102 -0.84 8.10 9.69
C ALA A 102 -0.97 9.60 9.98
N HIS A 103 -2.05 9.95 10.62
CA HIS A 103 -2.32 11.27 11.17
C HIS A 103 -2.77 11.09 12.62
N ALA A 104 -1.91 11.52 13.53
CA ALA A 104 -2.32 11.68 14.92
C ALA A 104 -2.89 13.09 15.09
N GLY A 105 -4.05 13.19 15.68
CA GLY A 105 -4.65 14.47 16.07
C GLY A 105 -3.69 15.28 16.96
N LEU A 106 -4.10 16.48 17.39
CA LEU A 106 -3.37 17.31 18.34
C LEU A 106 -2.04 17.91 17.84
N GLY A 107 -1.93 18.19 16.53
CA GLY A 107 -0.76 18.87 15.97
C GLY A 107 0.46 18.01 15.72
N LEU A 108 0.39 16.69 15.89
CA LEU A 108 1.49 15.77 15.63
C LEU A 108 1.77 15.52 14.14
N GLY A 109 0.92 16.04 13.25
CA GLY A 109 1.13 16.06 11.81
C GLY A 109 0.91 14.71 11.12
N TRP A 110 1.42 14.64 9.89
CA TRP A 110 1.35 13.47 9.04
C TRP A 110 2.65 12.69 9.03
N THR A 111 2.56 11.38 9.15
CA THR A 111 3.69 10.47 8.92
C THR A 111 3.40 9.60 7.70
N ARG A 112 4.42 9.43 6.86
CA ARG A 112 4.34 8.56 5.69
C ARG A 112 5.59 7.69 5.62
N LYS A 113 5.40 6.40 5.41
CA LYS A 113 6.48 5.43 5.18
C LYS A 113 6.12 4.52 4.02
N THR A 114 7.12 4.04 3.31
CA THR A 114 6.95 3.08 2.21
C THR A 114 8.01 2.00 2.36
N TRP A 115 7.61 0.75 2.16
CA TRP A 115 8.48 -0.41 2.14
C TRP A 115 8.23 -1.21 0.87
N GLN A 116 9.24 -1.94 0.46
CA GLN A 116 9.14 -2.95 -0.59
C GLN A 116 9.61 -4.27 -0.01
N LEU A 117 8.80 -5.30 -0.19
CA LEU A 117 9.09 -6.67 0.19
C LEU A 117 9.24 -7.49 -1.09
N ASP A 118 10.14 -8.46 -1.10
CA ASP A 118 10.10 -9.49 -2.14
C ASP A 118 8.77 -10.26 -2.06
N LYS A 119 8.26 -10.70 -3.19
CA LYS A 119 6.97 -11.43 -3.23
C LYS A 119 6.97 -12.69 -2.36
N ASN A 120 8.13 -13.29 -2.15
CA ASN A 120 8.32 -14.51 -1.34
C ASN A 120 8.79 -14.20 0.09
N GLU A 121 8.94 -12.93 0.44
CA GLU A 121 9.37 -12.53 1.78
C GLU A 121 8.29 -12.87 2.82
N ASN A 122 8.74 -13.21 4.01
CA ASN A 122 7.85 -13.54 5.11
C ASN A 122 7.06 -12.31 5.57
N GLN A 123 5.78 -12.28 5.24
CA GLN A 123 4.86 -11.21 5.61
C GLN A 123 4.73 -11.02 7.12
N GLN A 124 4.92 -12.08 7.90
CA GLN A 124 4.90 -12.00 9.36
C GLN A 124 6.05 -11.16 9.91
N HIS A 125 7.23 -11.28 9.33
CA HIS A 125 8.38 -10.46 9.71
C HIS A 125 8.12 -8.96 9.49
N PHE A 126 7.39 -8.62 8.42
CA PHE A 126 7.00 -7.23 8.18
C PHE A 126 6.01 -6.71 9.23
N LEU A 127 5.04 -7.53 9.67
CA LEU A 127 4.14 -7.15 10.77
C LEU A 127 4.91 -6.85 12.05
N GLU A 128 5.96 -7.60 12.36
CA GLU A 128 6.83 -7.36 13.50
C GLU A 128 7.54 -6.00 13.41
N ILE A 129 7.90 -5.56 12.20
CA ILE A 129 8.47 -4.22 11.96
C ILE A 129 7.40 -3.13 12.08
N MET A 130 6.17 -3.39 11.63
CA MET A 130 5.06 -2.42 11.68
C MET A 130 4.50 -2.23 13.08
N ASN A 131 4.39 -3.29 13.87
CA ASN A 131 3.78 -3.25 15.20
C ASN A 131 4.39 -2.16 16.10
N PRO A 132 5.73 -2.05 16.26
CA PRO A 132 6.34 -0.99 17.06
C PRO A 132 6.04 0.42 16.54
N ILE A 133 5.85 0.57 15.22
CA ILE A 133 5.52 1.87 14.62
C ILE A 133 4.10 2.28 15.00
N LEU A 134 3.14 1.37 14.94
CA LEU A 134 1.76 1.61 15.33
C LEU A 134 1.65 1.86 16.84
N GLU A 135 2.36 1.08 17.66
CA GLU A 135 2.42 1.25 19.11
C GLU A 135 3.08 2.58 19.53
N LYS A 136 4.15 2.96 18.87
CA LYS A 136 4.83 4.24 19.14
C LYS A 136 3.90 5.44 18.91
N TRP A 137 3.08 5.41 17.87
CA TRP A 137 2.10 6.46 17.59
C TRP A 137 1.02 6.51 18.66
N ARG A 138 0.58 5.36 19.16
CA ARG A 138 -0.35 5.26 20.28
C ARG A 138 0.21 5.92 21.55
N GLY A 139 1.47 5.68 21.88
CA GLY A 139 2.15 6.32 23.00
C GLY A 139 2.35 7.83 22.82
N MET A 140 2.67 8.33 21.62
CA MET A 140 2.84 9.75 21.33
C MET A 140 1.57 10.57 21.53
N VAL A 141 0.42 10.00 21.18
CA VAL A 141 -0.89 10.67 21.36
C VAL A 141 -1.18 10.92 22.84
N VAL A 142 -0.82 9.97 23.70
CA VAL A 142 -0.98 10.10 25.18
C VAL A 142 -0.15 11.24 25.75
N PHE A 143 1.12 11.37 25.33
CA PHE A 143 2.02 12.42 25.82
C PHE A 143 1.68 13.82 25.29
N GLY A 144 1.01 13.92 24.14
CA GLY A 144 0.57 15.20 23.55
C GLY A 144 -0.62 15.84 24.28
N GLN A 145 -1.39 15.08 25.06
CA GLN A 145 -2.54 15.58 25.82
C GLN A 145 -2.18 16.16 27.21
N SER A 146 -0.95 15.96 27.67
CA SER A 146 -0.53 16.39 29.01
C SER A 146 0.14 17.77 29.04
N ARG A 147 -0.12 18.64 28.02
CA ARG A 147 0.35 20.05 28.05
C ARG A 147 -0.80 21.02 27.90
#